data_1779f3cd8b76462a3e05ab21a69955e6
#
_entry.id   1779f3cd8b76462a3e05ab21a69955e6
#
_cell.length_a   1.000
_cell.length_b   1.000
_cell.length_c   1.000
_cell.angle_alpha   90.00
_cell.angle_beta   90.00
_cell.angle_gamma   90.00
#
_symmetry.space_group_name_H-M   'P 1'
#
loop_
_entity.id
_entity.type
_entity.pdbx_description
1 polymer ?
#
loop_
_entity_poly.entity_id
_entity_poly.type
_entity_poly.pdbx_seq_one_letter_code
_entity_poly.pdbx_strand_id
1 'polypeptide(L)'
;MRRLAERLGHGSTTLYWHVNTKDDVLDLCLDAIFGEVPLPPEHGEHWRADVSLVLTGWRATMLRHPWSTTLVGRPMIGPNILARMEFLQATLVRAGFGKEHLAAVTWGLYNHVMGSAVARAGWHMQPEERAVAQEHLNAQSERYPTLAAQGYMLDDDWDGTFTQSLNYLLDGIEAKGVPATS
;
A
#
# COMPACT_ATOMS: atom_id res chain seq x y z
N MET A 1 24.80 10.56 -3.93
CA MET A 1 25.17 10.47 -5.34
C MET A 1 26.57 9.83 -5.55
N ARG A 2 27.67 10.40 -5.02
CA ARG A 2 29.04 9.85 -5.22
C ARG A 2 29.14 8.36 -4.79
N ARG A 3 28.74 8.00 -3.57
CA ARG A 3 28.73 6.62 -3.08
C ARG A 3 27.82 5.68 -3.88
N LEU A 4 26.75 6.20 -4.48
CA LEU A 4 25.86 5.43 -5.36
C LEU A 4 26.58 5.13 -6.68
N ALA A 5 27.21 6.13 -7.30
CA ALA A 5 27.98 5.95 -8.54
C ALA A 5 29.13 4.93 -8.36
N GLU A 6 29.87 5.04 -7.25
CA GLU A 6 30.93 4.09 -6.88
C GLU A 6 30.39 2.65 -6.77
N ARG A 7 29.22 2.46 -6.14
CA ARG A 7 28.57 1.13 -6.04
C ARG A 7 28.10 0.56 -7.37
N LEU A 8 27.69 1.44 -8.29
CA LEU A 8 27.29 1.05 -9.65
C LEU A 8 28.48 0.84 -10.59
N GLY A 9 29.73 1.02 -10.12
CA GLY A 9 30.93 0.88 -10.94
C GLY A 9 31.14 1.99 -11.97
N HIS A 10 30.46 3.14 -11.77
CA HIS A 10 30.50 4.28 -12.70
C HIS A 10 30.97 5.57 -12.01
N GLY A 11 31.45 6.52 -12.82
CA GLY A 11 31.73 7.86 -12.34
C GLY A 11 30.46 8.66 -11.97
N SER A 12 30.56 9.58 -11.03
CA SER A 12 29.42 10.44 -10.67
C SER A 12 28.86 11.22 -11.85
N THR A 13 29.72 11.63 -12.79
CA THR A 13 29.32 12.33 -14.02
C THR A 13 28.38 11.48 -14.87
N THR A 14 28.67 10.19 -15.03
CA THR A 14 27.83 9.25 -15.80
C THR A 14 26.42 9.14 -15.17
N LEU A 15 26.35 9.09 -13.84
CA LEU A 15 25.07 9.04 -13.13
C LEU A 15 24.22 10.31 -13.40
N TYR A 16 24.85 11.48 -13.40
CA TYR A 16 24.16 12.75 -13.68
C TYR A 16 23.71 12.94 -15.15
N TRP A 17 24.13 12.06 -16.08
CA TRP A 17 23.53 12.03 -17.41
C TRP A 17 22.11 11.42 -17.42
N HIS A 18 21.78 10.63 -16.42
CA HIS A 18 20.49 9.93 -16.33
C HIS A 18 19.55 10.54 -15.29
N VAL A 19 20.09 11.22 -14.27
CA VAL A 19 19.32 11.80 -13.18
C VAL A 19 19.92 13.16 -12.78
N ASN A 20 19.08 14.16 -12.55
CA ASN A 20 19.53 15.50 -12.20
C ASN A 20 19.64 15.67 -10.69
N THR A 21 18.82 15.01 -9.93
CA THR A 21 18.65 15.18 -8.49
C THR A 21 18.70 13.85 -7.75
N LYS A 22 18.86 13.90 -6.44
CA LYS A 22 18.64 12.74 -5.56
C LYS A 22 17.18 12.27 -5.62
N ASP A 23 16.27 13.19 -5.80
CA ASP A 23 14.84 12.89 -5.85
C ASP A 23 14.48 12.07 -7.10
N ASP A 24 15.09 12.35 -8.26
CA ASP A 24 14.92 11.53 -9.46
C ASP A 24 15.36 10.08 -9.21
N VAL A 25 16.45 9.88 -8.46
CA VAL A 25 16.90 8.53 -8.08
C VAL A 25 15.88 7.85 -7.17
N LEU A 26 15.31 8.56 -6.20
CA LEU A 26 14.29 8.00 -5.31
C LEU A 26 13.04 7.62 -6.08
N ASP A 27 12.62 8.42 -7.05
CA ASP A 27 11.46 8.13 -7.91
C ASP A 27 11.72 6.89 -8.79
N LEU A 28 12.91 6.78 -9.38
CA LEU A 28 13.31 5.59 -10.14
C LEU A 28 13.37 4.33 -9.25
N CYS A 29 13.91 4.44 -8.04
CA CYS A 29 13.94 3.31 -7.10
C CYS A 29 12.52 2.91 -6.68
N LEU A 30 11.64 3.89 -6.44
CA LEU A 30 10.25 3.63 -6.09
C LEU A 30 9.52 2.92 -7.24
N ASP A 31 9.67 3.42 -8.46
CA ASP A 31 9.10 2.77 -9.64
C ASP A 31 9.62 1.33 -9.83
N ALA A 32 10.94 1.12 -9.65
CA ALA A 32 11.55 -0.18 -9.81
C ALA A 32 10.98 -1.23 -8.85
N ILE A 33 10.81 -0.89 -7.56
CA ILE A 33 10.25 -1.84 -6.59
C ILE A 33 8.77 -2.15 -6.86
N PHE A 34 7.99 -1.18 -7.34
CA PHE A 34 6.61 -1.47 -7.76
C PHE A 34 6.59 -2.36 -9.01
N GLY A 35 7.63 -2.35 -9.84
CA GLY A 35 7.85 -3.30 -10.92
C GLY A 35 7.92 -4.77 -10.47
N GLU A 36 8.23 -5.03 -9.19
CA GLU A 36 8.25 -6.38 -8.62
C GLU A 36 6.84 -6.98 -8.44
N VAL A 37 5.79 -6.16 -8.44
CA VAL A 37 4.40 -6.64 -8.37
C VAL A 37 4.02 -7.27 -9.71
N PRO A 38 3.79 -8.58 -9.78
CA PRO A 38 3.41 -9.22 -11.02
C PRO A 38 2.03 -8.74 -11.47
N LEU A 39 1.89 -8.52 -12.77
CA LEU A 39 0.60 -8.33 -13.40
C LEU A 39 0.25 -9.58 -14.20
N PRO A 40 -0.98 -10.11 -14.10
CA PRO A 40 -1.42 -11.15 -15.00
C PRO A 40 -1.48 -10.61 -16.44
N PRO A 41 -1.26 -11.46 -17.46
CA PRO A 41 -1.28 -11.03 -18.87
C PRO A 41 -2.66 -10.56 -19.31
N GLU A 42 -3.71 -11.06 -18.67
CA GLU A 42 -5.11 -10.72 -18.92
C GLU A 42 -5.84 -10.52 -17.59
N HIS A 43 -6.93 -9.75 -17.63
CA HIS A 43 -7.83 -9.62 -16.48
C HIS A 43 -8.60 -10.92 -16.24
N GLY A 44 -8.74 -11.28 -14.97
CA GLY A 44 -9.55 -12.42 -14.56
C GLY A 44 -11.05 -12.18 -14.72
N GLU A 45 -11.84 -13.23 -14.46
CA GLU A 45 -13.31 -13.16 -14.47
C GLU A 45 -13.85 -12.33 -13.28
N HIS A 46 -13.12 -12.33 -12.16
CA HIS A 46 -13.53 -11.72 -10.93
C HIS A 46 -12.66 -10.49 -10.62
N TRP A 47 -13.19 -9.31 -10.83
CA TRP A 47 -12.51 -8.03 -10.61
C TRP A 47 -11.90 -7.90 -9.19
N ARG A 48 -12.57 -8.44 -8.16
CA ARG A 48 -12.08 -8.40 -6.78
C ARG A 48 -10.75 -9.16 -6.61
N ALA A 49 -10.60 -10.28 -7.31
CA ALA A 49 -9.36 -11.06 -7.27
C ALA A 49 -8.20 -10.28 -7.89
N ASP A 50 -8.42 -9.65 -9.04
CA ASP A 50 -7.42 -8.82 -9.72
C ASP A 50 -7.02 -7.61 -8.88
N VAL A 51 -8.00 -6.91 -8.31
CA VAL A 51 -7.76 -5.78 -7.39
C VAL A 51 -6.97 -6.23 -6.17
N SER A 52 -7.39 -7.31 -5.52
CA SER A 52 -6.73 -7.85 -4.33
C SER A 52 -5.29 -8.28 -4.63
N LEU A 53 -5.04 -8.89 -5.79
CA LEU A 53 -3.69 -9.28 -6.24
C LEU A 53 -2.75 -8.07 -6.30
N VAL A 54 -3.17 -7.02 -6.98
CA VAL A 54 -2.35 -5.80 -7.14
C VAL A 54 -2.11 -5.13 -5.79
N LEU A 55 -3.15 -4.95 -4.99
CA LEU A 55 -3.07 -4.22 -3.71
C LEU A 55 -2.25 -4.98 -2.67
N THR A 56 -2.43 -6.30 -2.57
CA THR A 56 -1.61 -7.14 -1.69
C THR A 56 -0.16 -7.16 -2.14
N GLY A 57 0.08 -7.22 -3.46
CA GLY A 57 1.42 -7.13 -4.04
C GLY A 57 2.09 -5.80 -3.71
N TRP A 58 1.39 -4.68 -3.80
CA TRP A 58 1.92 -3.36 -3.43
C TRP A 58 2.31 -3.31 -1.96
N ARG A 59 1.40 -3.70 -1.06
CA ARG A 59 1.71 -3.75 0.36
C ARG A 59 2.93 -4.62 0.65
N ALA A 60 2.98 -5.84 0.10
CA ALA A 60 4.09 -6.77 0.31
C ALA A 60 5.42 -6.18 -0.19
N THR A 61 5.41 -5.51 -1.34
CA THR A 61 6.59 -4.83 -1.89
C THR A 61 7.07 -3.71 -0.96
N MET A 62 6.18 -2.86 -0.47
CA MET A 62 6.54 -1.80 0.46
C MET A 62 7.12 -2.34 1.78
N LEU A 63 6.60 -3.46 2.28
CA LEU A 63 7.11 -4.10 3.49
C LEU A 63 8.47 -4.78 3.27
N ARG A 64 8.74 -5.28 2.06
CA ARG A 64 10.10 -5.76 1.69
C ARG A 64 11.11 -4.63 1.55
N HIS A 65 10.64 -3.43 1.19
CA HIS A 65 11.43 -2.22 1.00
C HIS A 65 10.96 -1.09 1.94
N PRO A 66 11.16 -1.20 3.27
CA PRO A 66 10.55 -0.30 4.26
C PRO A 66 10.87 1.19 4.05
N TRP A 67 12.01 1.50 3.42
CA TRP A 67 12.35 2.88 3.06
C TRP A 67 11.30 3.53 2.14
N SER A 68 10.57 2.75 1.34
CA SER A 68 9.55 3.26 0.42
C SER A 68 8.38 3.92 1.15
N THR A 69 8.08 3.51 2.37
CA THR A 69 7.01 4.12 3.18
C THR A 69 7.30 5.56 3.56
N THR A 70 8.58 5.97 3.57
CA THR A 70 8.99 7.36 3.81
C THR A 70 8.79 8.26 2.58
N LEU A 71 8.48 7.68 1.44
CA LEU A 71 8.28 8.37 0.17
C LEU A 71 6.80 8.46 -0.24
N VAL A 72 5.88 8.02 0.62
CA VAL A 72 4.44 8.17 0.40
C VAL A 72 4.08 9.65 0.24
N GLY A 73 3.31 9.96 -0.80
CA GLY A 73 2.96 11.34 -1.18
C GLY A 73 3.83 11.92 -2.31
N ARG A 74 4.88 11.22 -2.75
CA ARG A 74 5.61 11.60 -3.97
C ARG A 74 4.77 11.32 -5.23
N PRO A 75 4.97 12.06 -6.33
CA PRO A 75 4.33 11.75 -7.60
C PRO A 75 4.71 10.33 -8.08
N MET A 76 3.73 9.47 -8.23
CA MET A 76 3.92 8.08 -8.67
C MET A 76 3.59 7.98 -10.17
N ILE A 77 4.53 8.39 -11.02
CA ILE A 77 4.36 8.50 -12.48
C ILE A 77 5.37 7.69 -13.29
N GLY A 78 6.12 6.80 -12.63
CA GLY A 78 7.02 5.89 -13.33
C GLY A 78 6.28 4.82 -14.14
N PRO A 79 6.90 4.24 -15.19
CA PRO A 79 6.24 3.32 -16.11
C PRO A 79 5.72 2.04 -15.43
N ASN A 80 6.43 1.53 -14.42
CA ASN A 80 6.00 0.36 -13.67
C ASN A 80 4.77 0.64 -12.81
N ILE A 81 4.76 1.80 -12.15
CA ILE A 81 3.63 2.26 -11.34
C ILE A 81 2.42 2.51 -12.24
N LEU A 82 2.61 3.22 -13.35
CA LEU A 82 1.52 3.52 -14.28
C LEU A 82 0.91 2.26 -14.88
N ALA A 83 1.72 1.24 -15.21
CA ALA A 83 1.19 -0.03 -15.71
C ALA A 83 0.27 -0.72 -14.68
N ARG A 84 0.59 -0.65 -13.40
CA ARG A 84 -0.23 -1.24 -12.33
C ARG A 84 -1.47 -0.42 -12.01
N MET A 85 -1.35 0.90 -12.08
CA MET A 85 -2.51 1.80 -11.97
C MET A 85 -3.48 1.62 -13.14
N GLU A 86 -2.96 1.47 -14.36
CA GLU A 86 -3.78 1.17 -15.54
C GLU A 86 -4.50 -0.16 -15.38
N PHE A 87 -3.80 -1.22 -14.99
CA PHE A 87 -4.43 -2.51 -14.73
C PHE A 87 -5.53 -2.40 -13.68
N LEU A 88 -5.27 -1.73 -12.56
CA LEU A 88 -6.27 -1.52 -11.50
C LEU A 88 -7.50 -0.77 -12.01
N GLN A 89 -7.30 0.35 -12.70
CA GLN A 89 -8.42 1.15 -13.21
C GLN A 89 -9.19 0.44 -14.32
N ALA A 90 -8.49 -0.24 -15.25
CA ALA A 90 -9.14 -1.03 -16.28
C ALA A 90 -9.98 -2.17 -15.68
N THR A 91 -9.50 -2.84 -14.62
CA THR A 91 -10.27 -3.83 -13.87
C THR A 91 -11.56 -3.24 -13.32
N LEU A 92 -11.49 -2.06 -12.69
CA LEU A 92 -12.66 -1.38 -12.13
C LEU A 92 -13.66 -0.95 -13.23
N VAL A 93 -13.17 -0.41 -14.34
CA VAL A 93 -14.01 -0.04 -15.50
C VAL A 93 -14.73 -1.26 -16.07
N ARG A 94 -14.02 -2.38 -16.23
CA ARG A 94 -14.61 -3.66 -16.70
C ARG A 94 -15.67 -4.20 -15.73
N ALA A 95 -15.51 -3.95 -14.43
CA ALA A 95 -16.48 -4.30 -13.40
C ALA A 95 -17.71 -3.36 -13.38
N GLY A 96 -17.77 -2.35 -14.26
CA GLY A 96 -18.91 -1.46 -14.40
C GLY A 96 -18.83 -0.15 -13.59
N PHE A 97 -17.67 0.16 -12.98
CA PHE A 97 -17.52 1.43 -12.27
C PHE A 97 -17.43 2.60 -13.26
N GLY A 98 -18.39 3.49 -13.21
CA GLY A 98 -18.44 4.68 -14.03
C GLY A 98 -17.40 5.73 -13.60
N LYS A 99 -17.14 6.68 -14.49
CA LYS A 99 -16.15 7.75 -14.32
C LYS A 99 -16.35 8.55 -13.01
N GLU A 100 -17.59 8.72 -12.58
CA GLU A 100 -17.99 9.44 -11.36
C GLU A 100 -17.53 8.75 -10.08
N HIS A 101 -17.33 7.42 -10.09
CA HIS A 101 -16.91 6.63 -8.93
C HIS A 101 -15.44 6.23 -9.01
N LEU A 102 -14.87 6.16 -10.22
CA LEU A 102 -13.55 5.57 -10.47
C LEU A 102 -12.44 6.23 -9.63
N ALA A 103 -12.42 7.56 -9.56
CA ALA A 103 -11.42 8.28 -8.78
C ALA A 103 -11.54 7.99 -7.28
N ALA A 104 -12.75 8.01 -6.72
CA ALA A 104 -12.98 7.75 -5.30
C ALA A 104 -12.61 6.31 -4.92
N VAL A 105 -12.98 5.34 -5.74
CA VAL A 105 -12.63 3.92 -5.53
C VAL A 105 -11.13 3.72 -5.62
N THR A 106 -10.48 4.22 -6.68
CA THR A 106 -9.02 4.08 -6.88
C THR A 106 -8.25 4.69 -5.71
N TRP A 107 -8.56 5.92 -5.32
CA TRP A 107 -7.88 6.58 -4.20
C TRP A 107 -8.20 5.96 -2.84
N GLY A 108 -9.41 5.48 -2.63
CA GLY A 108 -9.77 4.75 -1.42
C GLY A 108 -8.93 3.48 -1.25
N LEU A 109 -8.82 2.68 -2.31
CA LEU A 109 -8.00 1.47 -2.34
C LEU A 109 -6.50 1.78 -2.17
N TYR A 110 -6.00 2.78 -2.90
CA TYR A 110 -4.61 3.24 -2.78
C TYR A 110 -4.27 3.67 -1.35
N ASN A 111 -5.08 4.56 -0.76
CA ASN A 111 -4.85 5.07 0.59
C ASN A 111 -4.90 3.96 1.64
N HIS A 112 -5.77 2.97 1.47
CA HIS A 112 -5.84 1.81 2.36
C HIS A 112 -4.51 1.03 2.37
N VAL A 113 -3.96 0.72 1.18
CA VAL A 113 -2.68 0.01 1.06
C VAL A 113 -1.53 0.83 1.63
N MET A 114 -1.43 2.11 1.22
CA MET A 114 -0.35 2.98 1.68
C MET A 114 -0.39 3.17 3.19
N GLY A 115 -1.57 3.44 3.75
CA GLY A 115 -1.76 3.59 5.20
C GLY A 115 -1.38 2.32 5.97
N SER A 116 -1.82 1.16 5.50
CA SER A 116 -1.47 -0.13 6.11
C SER A 116 0.04 -0.41 6.08
N ALA A 117 0.71 -0.14 4.95
CA ALA A 117 2.14 -0.35 4.82
C ALA A 117 2.95 0.59 5.71
N VAL A 118 2.57 1.87 5.77
CA VAL A 118 3.21 2.89 6.63
C VAL A 118 3.03 2.53 8.10
N ALA A 119 1.81 2.20 8.52
CA ALA A 119 1.52 1.83 9.90
C ALA A 119 2.33 0.59 10.33
N ARG A 120 2.34 -0.45 9.51
CA ARG A 120 3.10 -1.68 9.81
C ARG A 120 4.60 -1.44 9.83
N ALA A 121 5.14 -0.69 8.87
CA ALA A 121 6.57 -0.38 8.83
C ALA A 121 7.03 0.51 9.99
N GLY A 122 6.15 1.38 10.49
CA GLY A 122 6.42 2.25 11.64
C GLY A 122 6.19 1.61 13.00
N TRP A 123 5.58 0.43 13.05
CA TRP A 123 5.28 -0.24 14.31
C TRP A 123 6.51 -1.02 14.82
N HIS A 124 7.14 -0.49 15.86
CA HIS A 124 8.41 -1.04 16.39
C HIS A 124 8.31 -1.54 17.84
N MET A 125 7.13 -1.48 18.45
CA MET A 125 6.93 -1.94 19.83
C MET A 125 7.16 -3.46 19.94
N GLN A 126 7.99 -3.87 20.90
CA GLN A 126 8.21 -5.27 21.21
C GLN A 126 7.01 -5.86 21.98
N PRO A 127 6.80 -7.19 22.00
CA PRO A 127 5.68 -7.81 22.70
C PRO A 127 5.59 -7.40 24.17
N GLU A 128 6.73 -7.29 24.86
CA GLU A 128 6.82 -6.89 26.26
C GLU A 128 6.36 -5.43 26.46
N GLU A 129 6.78 -4.53 25.56
CA GLU A 129 6.36 -3.12 25.59
C GLU A 129 4.86 -2.99 25.35
N ARG A 130 4.30 -3.81 24.46
CA ARG A 130 2.86 -3.85 24.18
C ARG A 130 2.08 -4.35 25.39
N ALA A 131 2.58 -5.37 26.09
CA ALA A 131 1.96 -5.87 27.30
C ALA A 131 1.90 -4.78 28.39
N VAL A 132 3.00 -4.08 28.62
CA VAL A 132 3.05 -2.95 29.57
C VAL A 132 2.09 -1.82 29.16
N ALA A 133 2.03 -1.49 27.87
CA ALA A 133 1.11 -0.48 27.36
C ALA A 133 -0.35 -0.90 27.55
N GLN A 134 -0.67 -2.18 27.37
CA GLN A 134 -2.02 -2.72 27.60
C GLN A 134 -2.39 -2.69 29.10
N GLU A 135 -1.46 -3.04 30.00
CA GLU A 135 -1.69 -2.93 31.43
C GLU A 135 -1.99 -1.49 31.85
N HIS A 136 -1.26 -0.53 31.30
CA HIS A 136 -1.52 0.90 31.52
C HIS A 136 -2.92 1.30 31.01
N LEU A 137 -3.32 0.78 29.86
CA LEU A 137 -4.66 1.00 29.31
C LEU A 137 -5.74 0.40 30.20
N ASN A 138 -5.52 -0.83 30.70
CA ASN A 138 -6.44 -1.51 31.58
C ASN A 138 -6.64 -0.75 32.93
N ALA A 139 -5.56 -0.16 33.47
CA ALA A 139 -5.64 0.70 34.64
C ALA A 139 -6.47 1.98 34.44
N GLN A 140 -6.70 2.36 33.17
CA GLN A 140 -7.55 3.49 32.75
C GLN A 140 -8.87 3.03 32.11
N SER A 141 -9.36 1.84 32.44
CA SER A 141 -10.57 1.24 31.85
C SER A 141 -11.85 2.07 32.05
N GLU A 142 -11.95 2.86 33.09
CA GLU A 142 -13.07 3.81 33.27
C GLU A 142 -13.08 4.88 32.18
N ARG A 143 -11.88 5.33 31.71
CA ARG A 143 -11.72 6.36 30.69
C ARG A 143 -11.74 5.79 29.27
N TYR A 144 -11.19 4.58 29.10
CA TYR A 144 -11.02 3.91 27.81
C TYR A 144 -11.58 2.47 27.84
N PRO A 145 -12.86 2.27 28.15
CA PRO A 145 -13.43 0.94 28.40
C PRO A 145 -13.31 0.00 27.19
N THR A 146 -13.54 0.48 26.01
CA THR A 146 -13.48 -0.34 24.79
C THR A 146 -12.05 -0.77 24.46
N LEU A 147 -11.09 0.14 24.50
CA LEU A 147 -9.69 -0.18 24.19
C LEU A 147 -9.10 -1.16 25.20
N ALA A 148 -9.43 -1.00 26.48
CA ALA A 148 -9.03 -1.92 27.54
C ALA A 148 -9.62 -3.32 27.31
N ALA A 149 -10.94 -3.41 27.07
CA ALA A 149 -11.64 -4.68 26.91
C ALA A 149 -11.24 -5.46 25.65
N GLN A 150 -10.86 -4.76 24.57
CA GLN A 150 -10.47 -5.38 23.28
C GLN A 150 -8.99 -5.75 23.19
N GLY A 151 -8.17 -5.42 24.17
CA GLY A 151 -6.74 -5.71 24.12
C GLY A 151 -6.02 -4.97 23.01
N TYR A 152 -6.35 -3.70 22.79
CA TYR A 152 -5.93 -2.89 21.65
C TYR A 152 -4.43 -2.94 21.33
N MET A 153 -3.57 -3.02 22.35
CA MET A 153 -2.13 -3.06 22.20
C MET A 153 -1.58 -4.47 21.90
N LEU A 154 -2.38 -5.51 22.08
CA LEU A 154 -1.94 -6.91 21.98
C LEU A 154 -2.16 -7.48 20.57
N ASP A 155 -3.05 -6.88 19.78
CA ASP A 155 -3.29 -7.32 18.41
C ASP A 155 -2.08 -6.97 17.53
N ASP A 156 -1.50 -8.00 16.90
CA ASP A 156 -0.37 -7.91 15.99
C ASP A 156 -0.55 -8.70 14.68
N ASP A 157 -1.76 -9.17 14.42
CA ASP A 157 -2.11 -9.81 13.14
C ASP A 157 -2.32 -8.75 12.03
N TRP A 158 -1.23 -8.07 11.68
CA TRP A 158 -1.24 -7.03 10.65
C TRP A 158 -1.67 -7.52 9.27
N ASP A 159 -1.38 -8.78 8.95
CA ASP A 159 -1.67 -9.34 7.62
C ASP A 159 -3.12 -9.81 7.54
N GLY A 160 -3.64 -10.46 8.58
CA GLY A 160 -5.05 -10.80 8.70
C GLY A 160 -5.92 -9.55 8.74
N THR A 161 -5.56 -8.56 9.57
CA THR A 161 -6.27 -7.28 9.66
C THR A 161 -6.28 -6.53 8.32
N PHE A 162 -5.17 -6.50 7.59
CA PHE A 162 -5.13 -5.91 6.24
C PHE A 162 -6.07 -6.64 5.29
N THR A 163 -6.01 -7.96 5.26
CA THR A 163 -6.85 -8.78 4.37
C THR A 163 -8.33 -8.58 4.68
N GLN A 164 -8.71 -8.60 5.94
CA GLN A 164 -10.08 -8.41 6.37
C GLN A 164 -10.61 -7.01 6.07
N SER A 165 -9.82 -5.99 6.37
CA SER A 165 -10.21 -4.59 6.11
C SER A 165 -10.29 -4.28 4.62
N LEU A 166 -9.42 -4.88 3.79
CA LEU A 166 -9.53 -4.80 2.34
C LEU A 166 -10.86 -5.43 1.85
N ASN A 167 -11.24 -6.59 2.38
CA ASN A 167 -12.51 -7.21 2.02
C ASN A 167 -13.70 -6.34 2.40
N TYR A 168 -13.73 -5.75 3.61
CA TYR A 168 -14.79 -4.80 4.00
C TYR A 168 -14.87 -3.61 3.06
N LEU A 169 -13.71 -3.09 2.63
CA LEU A 169 -13.67 -1.98 1.67
C LEU A 169 -14.25 -2.41 0.31
N LEU A 170 -13.84 -3.59 -0.20
CA LEU A 170 -14.34 -4.13 -1.46
C LEU A 170 -15.85 -4.45 -1.41
N ASP A 171 -16.36 -4.97 -0.29
CA ASP A 171 -17.78 -5.21 -0.08
C ASP A 171 -18.58 -3.89 -0.14
N GLY A 172 -18.08 -2.85 0.52
CA GLY A 172 -18.68 -1.52 0.48
C GLY A 172 -18.66 -0.86 -0.91
N ILE A 173 -17.59 -1.08 -1.65
CA ILE A 173 -17.43 -0.61 -3.04
C ILE A 173 -18.41 -1.35 -3.95
N GLU A 174 -18.49 -2.67 -3.85
CA GLU A 174 -19.40 -3.50 -4.65
C GLU A 174 -20.88 -3.14 -4.41
N ALA A 175 -21.24 -2.94 -3.15
CA ALA A 175 -22.62 -2.60 -2.78
C ALA A 175 -23.11 -1.25 -3.36
N LYS A 176 -22.19 -0.35 -3.72
CA LYS A 176 -22.51 1.01 -4.22
C LYS A 176 -22.19 1.26 -5.68
N GLY A 177 -21.32 0.45 -6.27
CA GLY A 177 -20.68 0.80 -7.53
C GLY A 177 -21.03 -0.06 -8.75
N VAL A 178 -21.61 -1.23 -8.56
CA VAL A 178 -22.00 -2.09 -9.68
C VAL A 178 -23.50 -1.90 -9.94
N PRO A 179 -23.93 -1.29 -11.06
CA PRO A 179 -25.33 -1.34 -11.47
C PRO A 179 -25.70 -2.82 -11.59
N ALA A 180 -26.80 -3.22 -10.92
CA ALA A 180 -27.38 -4.53 -11.16
C ALA A 180 -27.53 -4.67 -12.68
N THR A 181 -26.83 -5.62 -13.28
CA THR A 181 -27.04 -5.98 -14.67
C THR A 181 -28.50 -6.37 -14.84
N SER A 182 -29.23 -5.50 -15.53
CA SER A 182 -30.62 -5.73 -15.93
C SER A 182 -30.71 -6.86 -16.94
#